data_b4fffc6f8b3feb2eda6b80f66be2a4e1
#
_entry.id   b4fffc6f8b3feb2eda6b80f66be2a4e1
#
_cell.length_a   1.000
_cell.length_b   1.000
_cell.length_c   1.000
_cell.angle_alpha   90.00
_cell.angle_beta   90.00
_cell.angle_gamma   90.00
#
_symmetry.space_group_name_H-M   'P 1'
#
loop_
_entity.id
_entity.type
_entity.pdbx_description
1 polymer ?
#
loop_
_entity_poly.entity_id
_entity_poly.type
_entity_poly.pdbx_seq_one_letter_code
_entity_poly.pdbx_strand_id
1 'polypeptide(L)'
;MLGPATCSGKAMKCIISNIRRVNIGLALNTSKFCCDRSYLFYNHSRRSWFSLLATDMVKGRKKIGEKTYEDAICTLNGLQTNAAVIAQMRKERGTLQRNSLPNMECFLKRLNINVCDLDQLNVIHVSGTKGKGSVSAFCESIMRHAGLQTGFYSSPHLLEVRERIRIGGKPLPRELFAKYFFECYDALVASSSAEENEMPGYFRFLTLMAYYVFLQEQVNVVVLEVGIGGTYDCTNVLQNPVVSGICKLELDHTAVLGDTIEQIAWHKSGIMKPGKPALCLEQVDAAQQVLFDRAKDLKTTLHVVPQLSSYDLDVTELTFNGEHQKVNAALAIQLCRVWFHKQKQYISGLGMETVANSIKELQGDEPFTANSEVIGTFKVPHVFIQGLANTNLYGRCQVIQRKRITFYIDGAHTPGSIEACVNWINSRKNVDTTLPRFVISVKTHNIGFDHAVFCPSILESTPGDTAADIANFNVTRDSRLRLCEQNQKSWLSLNGILSSDSTIDTNFSQVQENSPEASSISTVFPSISSAIKWIAQGRDADIGKPEANSPCHPRTLLDSSHIQVVVTGSLHLVGGVLRFLGPNICDIYK
;
A
#
# COMPACT_ATOMS: atom_id res chain seq x y z
N MET A 1 -15.76 9.38 49.16
CA MET A 1 -14.65 8.43 49.17
C MET A 1 -15.11 7.13 48.51
N LEU A 2 -14.81 6.92 47.27
CA LEU A 2 -14.80 5.64 46.60
C LEU A 2 -13.91 5.82 45.36
N GLY A 3 -12.80 5.08 45.36
CA GLY A 3 -11.73 5.21 44.36
C GLY A 3 -12.06 4.50 43.02
N PRO A 4 -11.30 4.76 41.96
CA PRO A 4 -11.55 4.22 40.64
C PRO A 4 -11.08 2.76 40.54
N ALA A 5 -11.95 1.90 40.00
CA ALA A 5 -11.66 0.51 39.72
C ALA A 5 -10.75 0.41 38.47
N THR A 6 -9.56 -0.10 38.67
CA THR A 6 -8.61 -0.50 37.64
C THR A 6 -9.11 -1.74 36.90
N CYS A 7 -9.43 -1.61 35.64
CA CYS A 7 -9.77 -2.73 34.77
C CYS A 7 -8.48 -3.39 34.26
N SER A 8 -8.28 -4.64 34.63
CA SER A 8 -7.03 -5.39 34.50
C SER A 8 -6.72 -5.83 33.08
N GLY A 9 -5.44 -5.73 32.71
CA GLY A 9 -4.84 -6.12 31.42
C GLY A 9 -4.77 -7.64 31.14
N LYS A 10 -5.76 -8.44 31.53
CA LYS A 10 -5.78 -9.88 31.29
C LYS A 10 -6.44 -10.34 29.99
N ALA A 11 -7.32 -9.54 29.41
CA ALA A 11 -7.99 -9.89 28.13
C ALA A 11 -7.07 -9.83 26.89
N MET A 12 -5.97 -9.09 26.98
CA MET A 12 -5.03 -8.91 25.84
C MET A 12 -4.01 -10.06 25.69
N LYS A 13 -3.82 -10.91 26.71
CA LYS A 13 -2.83 -12.01 26.69
C LYS A 13 -3.34 -13.31 26.04
N CYS A 14 -4.63 -13.49 25.87
CA CYS A 14 -5.19 -14.76 25.38
C CYS A 14 -5.13 -14.92 23.84
N ILE A 15 -4.90 -13.85 23.09
CA ILE A 15 -4.85 -13.89 21.60
C ILE A 15 -3.42 -14.10 21.05
N ILE A 16 -2.38 -13.93 21.89
CA ILE A 16 -0.97 -13.97 21.46
C ILE A 16 -0.30 -15.36 21.69
N SER A 17 -0.94 -16.31 22.37
CA SER A 17 -0.26 -17.49 22.94
C SER A 17 -0.06 -18.70 22.02
N ASN A 18 -0.46 -18.68 20.75
CA ASN A 18 -0.42 -19.88 19.90
C ASN A 18 0.55 -19.88 18.72
N ILE A 19 1.67 -19.14 18.80
CA ILE A 19 2.76 -19.35 17.84
C ILE A 19 4.10 -19.35 18.60
N ARG A 20 4.67 -20.53 18.84
CA ARG A 20 6.05 -20.69 19.34
C ARG A 20 6.93 -21.56 18.42
N ARG A 21 8.09 -20.99 18.11
CA ARG A 21 9.49 -21.48 18.00
C ARG A 21 9.87 -22.54 16.95
N VAL A 22 10.92 -22.22 16.21
CA VAL A 22 12.22 -22.93 16.18
C VAL A 22 13.30 -22.04 15.51
N ASN A 23 14.49 -22.00 16.12
CA ASN A 23 15.73 -21.32 15.73
C ASN A 23 16.73 -22.25 15.03
N ILE A 24 17.79 -21.65 14.40
CA ILE A 24 19.20 -22.09 14.13
C ILE A 24 19.58 -21.71 12.67
N GLY A 25 20.66 -21.09 12.26
CA GLY A 25 21.92 -20.61 12.73
C GLY A 25 23.01 -20.71 11.63
N LEU A 26 23.72 -19.57 11.36
CA LEU A 26 25.12 -19.39 10.91
C LEU A 26 25.66 -19.89 9.55
N ALA A 27 26.25 -19.00 8.72
CA ALA A 27 27.68 -18.71 8.50
C ALA A 27 27.96 -17.86 7.24
N LEU A 28 28.98 -17.02 7.35
CA LEU A 28 29.46 -15.99 6.42
C LEU A 28 30.35 -16.55 5.29
N ASN A 29 30.36 -15.92 4.10
CA ASN A 29 31.61 -15.63 3.39
C ASN A 29 31.49 -14.49 2.37
N THR A 30 32.54 -13.68 2.29
CA THR A 30 32.72 -12.45 1.54
C THR A 30 33.47 -12.66 0.24
N SER A 31 33.15 -11.97 -0.85
CA SER A 31 34.12 -11.63 -1.88
C SER A 31 33.77 -10.32 -2.61
N LYS A 32 34.74 -9.43 -2.71
CA LYS A 32 34.77 -8.14 -3.43
C LYS A 32 35.02 -8.36 -4.92
N PHE A 33 34.40 -7.55 -5.78
CA PHE A 33 35.00 -7.16 -7.06
C PHE A 33 34.61 -5.72 -7.44
N CYS A 34 35.62 -5.00 -7.96
CA CYS A 34 35.60 -3.61 -8.42
C CYS A 34 35.05 -3.48 -9.85
N CYS A 35 34.41 -2.35 -10.14
CA CYS A 35 33.97 -1.99 -11.49
C CYS A 35 34.69 -0.71 -11.98
N ASP A 36 35.26 -0.78 -13.18
CA ASP A 36 35.95 0.32 -13.87
C ASP A 36 34.99 1.06 -14.83
N ARG A 37 35.21 2.37 -15.00
CA ARG A 37 34.38 3.30 -15.78
C ARG A 37 34.92 3.49 -17.20
N SER A 38 34.06 3.47 -18.19
CA SER A 38 34.25 4.25 -19.42
C SER A 38 32.93 4.66 -20.05
N TYR A 39 32.77 5.99 -20.24
CA TYR A 39 31.64 6.67 -20.86
C TYR A 39 31.76 6.73 -22.38
N LEU A 40 30.66 6.51 -23.09
CA LEU A 40 30.46 7.03 -24.43
C LEU A 40 29.03 7.57 -24.60
N PHE A 41 28.94 8.84 -24.99
CA PHE A 41 27.72 9.60 -25.30
C PHE A 41 27.09 9.14 -26.61
N TYR A 42 25.77 8.97 -26.63
CA TYR A 42 24.99 9.00 -27.86
C TYR A 42 23.76 9.91 -27.69
N ASN A 43 23.78 11.00 -28.44
CA ASN A 43 22.64 11.92 -28.61
C ASN A 43 21.76 11.42 -29.74
N HIS A 44 20.46 11.18 -29.49
CA HIS A 44 19.45 11.21 -30.56
C HIS A 44 18.13 11.80 -30.09
N SER A 45 17.59 12.60 -30.97
CA SER A 45 16.51 13.57 -30.88
C SER A 45 15.19 13.06 -30.30
N ARG A 46 14.64 13.87 -29.37
CA ARG A 46 13.31 13.76 -28.79
C ARG A 46 12.21 13.89 -29.86
N ARG A 47 11.38 12.87 -30.02
CA ARG A 47 10.00 13.00 -30.50
C ARG A 47 9.09 12.22 -29.51
N SER A 48 8.22 12.99 -28.88
CA SER A 48 7.20 12.50 -27.94
C SER A 48 6.30 11.46 -28.61
N TRP A 49 6.27 10.23 -28.09
CA TRP A 49 5.39 9.13 -28.51
C TRP A 49 3.91 9.42 -28.27
N PHE A 50 3.57 10.41 -27.44
CA PHE A 50 2.18 10.81 -27.18
C PHE A 50 1.44 11.37 -28.40
N SER A 51 2.14 11.86 -29.43
CA SER A 51 1.51 12.38 -30.63
C SER A 51 1.19 11.35 -31.71
N LEU A 52 1.76 10.14 -31.62
CA LEU A 52 1.52 9.07 -32.63
C LEU A 52 0.34 8.17 -32.25
N LEU A 53 -0.02 8.04 -30.95
CA LEU A 53 -1.16 7.24 -30.51
C LEU A 53 -2.52 7.92 -30.68
N ALA A 54 -2.55 9.24 -30.88
CA ALA A 54 -3.81 9.98 -31.04
C ALA A 54 -4.46 9.83 -32.42
N THR A 55 -3.75 9.33 -33.42
CA THR A 55 -4.25 9.23 -34.82
C THR A 55 -4.76 7.85 -35.21
N ASP A 56 -4.48 6.78 -34.45
CA ASP A 56 -4.91 5.42 -34.80
C ASP A 56 -6.12 4.89 -33.98
N MET A 57 -6.73 5.71 -33.13
CA MET A 57 -7.90 5.32 -32.32
C MET A 57 -9.24 5.27 -33.08
N VAL A 58 -9.25 5.46 -34.39
CA VAL A 58 -10.50 5.38 -35.17
C VAL A 58 -10.41 4.24 -36.17
N LYS A 59 -10.43 2.99 -35.73
CA LYS A 59 -11.00 1.84 -36.46
C LYS A 59 -10.77 0.53 -35.69
N GLY A 60 -11.79 0.07 -34.98
CA GLY A 60 -11.80 -1.24 -34.33
C GLY A 60 -11.70 -2.40 -35.32
N ARG A 61 -10.52 -2.93 -35.52
CA ARG A 61 -10.29 -4.28 -36.02
C ARG A 61 -9.20 -4.92 -35.16
N LYS A 62 -9.60 -5.82 -34.25
CA LYS A 62 -8.65 -6.72 -33.55
C LYS A 62 -7.81 -7.46 -34.60
N LYS A 63 -6.50 -7.27 -34.60
CA LYS A 63 -5.56 -8.17 -35.27
C LYS A 63 -5.55 -9.48 -34.49
N ILE A 64 -5.81 -10.60 -35.18
CA ILE A 64 -5.71 -11.95 -34.63
C ILE A 64 -4.23 -12.15 -34.23
N GLY A 65 -3.93 -12.29 -32.91
CA GLY A 65 -2.59 -12.56 -32.39
C GLY A 65 -1.99 -11.49 -31.44
N GLU A 66 -2.66 -10.37 -31.18
CA GLU A 66 -2.15 -9.33 -30.27
C GLU A 66 -2.51 -9.68 -28.82
N LYS A 67 -1.48 -9.89 -27.97
CA LYS A 67 -1.62 -10.19 -26.54
C LYS A 67 -2.28 -9.03 -25.80
N THR A 68 -3.39 -9.28 -25.10
CA THR A 68 -4.23 -8.26 -24.45
C THR A 68 -3.82 -8.01 -23.00
N TYR A 69 -4.40 -6.97 -22.37
CA TYR A 69 -4.26 -6.72 -20.94
C TYR A 69 -4.78 -7.90 -20.10
N GLU A 70 -5.91 -8.47 -20.50
CA GLU A 70 -6.52 -9.63 -19.84
C GLU A 70 -5.60 -10.86 -19.91
N ASP A 71 -4.91 -11.08 -21.04
CA ASP A 71 -3.90 -12.14 -21.18
C ASP A 71 -2.72 -11.89 -20.23
N ALA A 72 -2.27 -10.64 -20.10
CA ALA A 72 -1.20 -10.27 -19.19
C ALA A 72 -1.61 -10.52 -17.73
N ILE A 73 -2.83 -10.15 -17.32
CA ILE A 73 -3.34 -10.41 -15.98
C ILE A 73 -3.47 -11.91 -15.70
N CYS A 74 -4.00 -12.68 -16.63
CA CYS A 74 -4.12 -14.14 -16.51
C CYS A 74 -2.73 -14.78 -16.30
N THR A 75 -1.76 -14.39 -17.11
CA THR A 75 -0.37 -14.91 -17.04
C THR A 75 0.30 -14.47 -15.73
N LEU A 76 0.16 -13.21 -15.33
CA LEU A 76 0.68 -12.67 -14.08
C LEU A 76 0.10 -13.39 -12.86
N ASN A 77 -1.19 -13.68 -12.87
CA ASN A 77 -1.85 -14.43 -11.80
C ASN A 77 -1.30 -15.86 -11.69
N GLY A 78 -0.88 -16.46 -12.79
CA GLY A 78 -0.16 -17.75 -12.81
C GLY A 78 1.18 -17.72 -12.07
N LEU A 79 1.80 -16.56 -11.88
CA LEU A 79 3.02 -16.37 -11.08
C LEU A 79 2.74 -16.25 -9.57
N GLN A 80 1.49 -16.29 -9.13
CA GLN A 80 1.16 -16.28 -7.71
C GLN A 80 1.55 -17.62 -7.07
N THR A 81 2.24 -17.53 -5.93
CA THR A 81 2.66 -18.69 -5.16
C THR A 81 1.45 -19.33 -4.46
N ASN A 82 1.25 -20.62 -4.58
CA ASN A 82 0.14 -21.30 -3.91
C ASN A 82 0.34 -21.39 -2.38
N ALA A 83 -0.74 -21.66 -1.64
CA ALA A 83 -0.73 -21.67 -0.17
C ALA A 83 0.24 -22.71 0.43
N ALA A 84 0.43 -23.87 -0.26
CA ALA A 84 1.34 -24.93 0.20
C ALA A 84 2.81 -24.48 0.09
N VAL A 85 3.17 -23.84 -1.02
CA VAL A 85 4.52 -23.28 -1.23
C VAL A 85 4.77 -22.12 -0.25
N ILE A 86 3.79 -21.28 0.02
CA ILE A 86 3.91 -20.24 1.06
C ILE A 86 4.15 -20.85 2.45
N ALA A 87 3.47 -21.94 2.77
CA ALA A 87 3.67 -22.65 4.04
C ALA A 87 5.09 -23.24 4.14
N GLN A 88 5.61 -23.81 3.06
CA GLN A 88 6.98 -24.29 2.97
C GLN A 88 8.00 -23.14 3.05
N MET A 89 7.79 -22.06 2.31
CA MET A 89 8.59 -20.85 2.38
C MET A 89 8.67 -20.27 3.80
N ARG A 90 7.61 -20.38 4.59
CA ARG A 90 7.62 -19.98 6.01
C ARG A 90 8.55 -20.86 6.87
N LYS A 91 8.74 -22.11 6.52
CA LYS A 91 9.67 -23.01 7.22
C LYS A 91 11.14 -22.74 6.85
N GLU A 92 11.39 -22.31 5.62
CA GLU A 92 12.74 -22.10 5.04
C GLU A 92 13.18 -20.61 5.06
N ARG A 93 12.59 -19.78 5.92
CA ARG A 93 12.71 -18.31 5.94
C ARG A 93 14.10 -17.74 5.75
N GLY A 94 15.10 -18.30 6.45
CA GLY A 94 16.46 -17.75 6.46
C GLY A 94 17.15 -17.81 5.10
N THR A 95 16.99 -18.89 4.36
CA THR A 95 17.63 -19.11 3.05
C THR A 95 16.96 -18.29 1.95
N LEU A 96 15.61 -18.27 1.94
CA LEU A 96 14.83 -17.53 0.94
C LEU A 96 15.03 -16.00 1.05
N GLN A 97 15.13 -15.47 2.28
CA GLN A 97 15.42 -14.06 2.49
C GLN A 97 16.81 -13.69 2.00
N ARG A 98 17.83 -14.50 2.27
CA ARG A 98 19.23 -14.25 1.83
C ARG A 98 19.37 -14.24 0.31
N ASN A 99 18.64 -15.09 -0.38
CA ASN A 99 18.70 -15.19 -1.84
C ASN A 99 17.79 -14.17 -2.56
N SER A 100 17.01 -13.37 -1.83
CA SER A 100 16.04 -12.47 -2.46
C SER A 100 16.67 -11.43 -3.38
N LEU A 101 17.73 -10.74 -2.91
CA LEU A 101 18.43 -9.72 -3.70
C LEU A 101 19.34 -10.32 -4.78
N PRO A 102 20.16 -11.35 -4.50
CA PRO A 102 20.89 -12.03 -5.57
C PRO A 102 20.01 -12.54 -6.71
N ASN A 103 18.87 -13.14 -6.39
CA ASN A 103 17.91 -13.57 -7.40
C ASN A 103 17.33 -12.37 -8.20
N MET A 104 17.08 -11.23 -7.52
CA MET A 104 16.62 -10.02 -8.21
C MET A 104 17.66 -9.49 -9.19
N GLU A 105 18.95 -9.49 -8.81
CA GLU A 105 20.05 -9.11 -9.69
C GLU A 105 20.18 -10.05 -10.91
N CYS A 106 20.00 -11.36 -10.70
CA CYS A 106 20.00 -12.34 -11.78
C CYS A 106 18.85 -12.05 -12.78
N PHE A 107 17.62 -11.83 -12.30
CA PHE A 107 16.49 -11.49 -13.17
C PHE A 107 16.65 -10.16 -13.90
N LEU A 108 17.25 -9.13 -13.27
CA LEU A 108 17.56 -7.87 -13.94
C LEU A 108 18.52 -8.10 -15.11
N LYS A 109 19.58 -8.89 -14.90
CA LYS A 109 20.53 -9.26 -15.97
C LYS A 109 19.85 -9.98 -17.13
N ARG A 110 18.88 -10.86 -16.85
CA ARG A 110 18.10 -11.56 -17.87
C ARG A 110 17.20 -10.60 -18.69
N LEU A 111 16.89 -9.42 -18.16
CA LEU A 111 16.23 -8.31 -18.87
C LEU A 111 17.24 -7.32 -19.49
N ASN A 112 18.54 -7.63 -19.51
CA ASN A 112 19.62 -6.75 -19.94
C ASN A 112 19.70 -5.43 -19.14
N ILE A 113 19.36 -5.46 -17.85
CA ILE A 113 19.46 -4.33 -16.93
C ILE A 113 20.57 -4.65 -15.91
N ASN A 114 21.58 -3.80 -15.82
CA ASN A 114 22.54 -3.86 -14.72
C ASN A 114 22.00 -3.09 -13.52
N VAL A 115 22.40 -3.48 -12.31
CA VAL A 115 21.97 -2.78 -11.08
C VAL A 115 22.36 -1.30 -11.11
N CYS A 116 23.51 -0.95 -11.68
CA CYS A 116 23.95 0.44 -11.82
C CYS A 116 23.08 1.27 -12.80
N ASP A 117 22.37 0.63 -13.73
CA ASP A 117 21.45 1.34 -14.63
C ASP A 117 20.28 1.93 -13.86
N LEU A 118 19.94 1.37 -12.67
CA LEU A 118 18.89 1.86 -11.81
C LEU A 118 19.23 3.21 -11.14
N ASP A 119 20.49 3.59 -11.09
CA ASP A 119 20.95 4.84 -10.48
C ASP A 119 20.39 6.07 -11.25
N GLN A 120 20.17 5.96 -12.57
CA GLN A 120 19.58 7.03 -13.39
C GLN A 120 18.11 7.33 -13.07
N LEU A 121 17.44 6.44 -12.31
CA LEU A 121 16.06 6.63 -11.89
C LEU A 121 15.90 7.64 -10.74
N ASN A 122 17.00 8.12 -10.13
CA ASN A 122 17.01 9.13 -9.07
C ASN A 122 16.00 8.86 -7.95
N VAL A 123 16.06 7.67 -7.36
CA VAL A 123 15.00 7.08 -6.55
C VAL A 123 14.84 7.75 -5.18
N ILE A 124 13.58 8.03 -4.78
CA ILE A 124 13.13 8.19 -3.39
C ILE A 124 12.58 6.83 -2.95
N HIS A 125 13.23 6.17 -1.99
CA HIS A 125 12.87 4.83 -1.53
C HIS A 125 12.19 4.87 -0.16
N VAL A 126 10.96 4.36 -0.04
CA VAL A 126 10.12 4.53 1.14
C VAL A 126 9.75 3.18 1.77
N SER A 127 10.12 3.00 3.06
CA SER A 127 9.75 1.87 3.91
C SER A 127 8.95 2.32 5.12
N GLY A 128 8.40 1.39 5.88
CA GLY A 128 7.63 1.65 7.08
C GLY A 128 6.52 0.61 7.29
N THR A 129 5.82 0.69 8.42
CA THR A 129 4.62 -0.13 8.64
C THR A 129 3.38 0.60 8.12
N LYS A 130 3.15 1.81 8.57
CA LYS A 130 2.02 2.65 8.17
C LYS A 130 2.49 3.92 7.47
N GLY A 131 1.71 4.38 6.50
CA GLY A 131 1.97 5.62 5.79
C GLY A 131 2.83 5.51 4.53
N LYS A 132 3.46 4.37 4.21
CA LYS A 132 4.31 4.22 3.01
C LYS A 132 3.65 4.74 1.74
N GLY A 133 2.49 4.19 1.40
CA GLY A 133 1.77 4.58 0.18
C GLY A 133 1.32 6.04 0.18
N SER A 134 0.94 6.61 1.35
CA SER A 134 0.59 8.04 1.48
C SER A 134 1.81 8.93 1.29
N VAL A 135 2.93 8.64 1.97
CA VAL A 135 4.19 9.37 1.81
C VAL A 135 4.67 9.31 0.37
N SER A 136 4.65 8.12 -0.24
CA SER A 136 5.04 7.95 -1.64
C SER A 136 4.14 8.73 -2.59
N ALA A 137 2.81 8.74 -2.36
CA ALA A 137 1.88 9.50 -3.19
C ALA A 137 2.07 11.02 -3.02
N PHE A 138 2.33 11.51 -1.81
CA PHE A 138 2.69 12.91 -1.58
C PHE A 138 3.99 13.28 -2.29
N CYS A 139 5.04 12.47 -2.18
CA CYS A 139 6.31 12.71 -2.88
C CYS A 139 6.09 12.75 -4.39
N GLU A 140 5.37 11.77 -4.97
CA GLU A 140 5.10 11.73 -6.41
C GLU A 140 4.37 12.99 -6.87
N SER A 141 3.31 13.38 -6.15
CA SER A 141 2.52 14.55 -6.50
C SER A 141 3.33 15.84 -6.40
N ILE A 142 4.16 16.02 -5.37
CA ILE A 142 5.07 17.17 -5.24
C ILE A 142 6.04 17.23 -6.42
N MET A 143 6.70 16.10 -6.75
CA MET A 143 7.66 16.03 -7.86
C MET A 143 7.03 16.35 -9.21
N ARG A 144 5.82 15.83 -9.45
CA ARG A 144 5.06 16.05 -10.67
C ARG A 144 4.59 17.51 -10.79
N HIS A 145 4.11 18.14 -9.70
CA HIS A 145 3.75 19.55 -9.70
C HIS A 145 4.97 20.47 -9.89
N ALA A 146 6.14 20.04 -9.44
CA ALA A 146 7.38 20.73 -9.77
C ALA A 146 7.80 20.61 -11.24
N GLY A 147 7.09 19.84 -12.06
CA GLY A 147 7.32 19.70 -13.50
C GLY A 147 8.17 18.50 -13.91
N LEU A 148 8.48 17.58 -12.98
CA LEU A 148 9.24 16.37 -13.30
C LEU A 148 8.33 15.26 -13.85
N GLN A 149 8.85 14.47 -14.80
CA GLN A 149 8.21 13.23 -15.20
C GLN A 149 8.49 12.16 -14.15
N THR A 150 7.44 11.73 -13.45
CA THR A 150 7.55 10.83 -12.31
C THR A 150 7.27 9.39 -12.69
N GLY A 151 8.06 8.46 -12.15
CA GLY A 151 7.74 7.06 -12.02
C GLY A 151 7.27 6.78 -10.58
N PHE A 152 6.26 5.93 -10.42
CA PHE A 152 5.73 5.59 -9.10
C PHE A 152 5.45 4.09 -9.01
N TYR A 153 5.97 3.46 -7.96
CA TYR A 153 5.70 2.05 -7.65
C TYR A 153 5.14 1.90 -6.26
N SER A 154 3.99 1.25 -6.13
CA SER A 154 3.33 1.04 -4.84
C SER A 154 2.59 -0.30 -4.76
N SER A 155 2.26 -0.74 -3.55
CA SER A 155 1.49 -1.96 -3.30
C SER A 155 0.70 -1.91 -1.98
N PRO A 156 -0.44 -2.61 -1.94
CA PRO A 156 -1.16 -3.26 -3.03
C PRO A 156 -1.91 -2.24 -3.91
N HIS A 157 -2.47 -2.69 -5.04
CA HIS A 157 -3.41 -1.91 -5.84
C HIS A 157 -4.83 -1.96 -5.23
N LEU A 158 -5.70 -1.06 -5.64
CA LEU A 158 -7.10 -1.03 -5.23
C LEU A 158 -8.04 -1.74 -6.21
N LEU A 159 -7.98 -1.36 -7.49
CA LEU A 159 -8.91 -1.83 -8.53
C LEU A 159 -8.21 -2.66 -9.60
N GLU A 160 -7.08 -2.18 -10.14
CA GLU A 160 -6.36 -2.81 -11.23
C GLU A 160 -4.86 -2.88 -10.94
N VAL A 161 -4.21 -3.98 -11.35
CA VAL A 161 -2.79 -4.21 -11.07
C VAL A 161 -1.88 -3.13 -11.65
N ARG A 162 -2.26 -2.50 -12.77
CA ARG A 162 -1.51 -1.41 -13.41
C ARG A 162 -1.38 -0.15 -12.54
N GLU A 163 -2.20 0.00 -11.48
CA GLU A 163 -2.05 1.05 -10.49
C GLU A 163 -0.72 1.02 -9.76
N ARG A 164 -0.10 -0.17 -9.69
CA ARG A 164 1.20 -0.35 -9.03
C ARG A 164 2.34 0.33 -9.77
N ILE A 165 2.18 0.59 -11.10
CA ILE A 165 3.19 1.22 -11.95
C ILE A 165 2.54 2.42 -12.62
N ARG A 166 2.94 3.63 -12.20
CA ARG A 166 2.38 4.88 -12.72
C ARG A 166 3.47 5.74 -13.33
N ILE A 167 3.10 6.46 -14.40
CA ILE A 167 3.94 7.46 -15.03
C ILE A 167 3.18 8.81 -15.00
N GLY A 168 3.82 9.86 -14.49
CA GLY A 168 3.19 11.17 -14.35
C GLY A 168 1.90 11.14 -13.51
N GLY A 169 1.86 10.33 -12.44
CA GLY A 169 0.73 10.15 -11.53
C GLY A 169 -0.36 9.21 -12.04
N LYS A 170 -0.33 8.77 -13.31
CA LYS A 170 -1.37 7.94 -13.92
C LYS A 170 -0.92 6.49 -14.09
N PRO A 171 -1.80 5.49 -13.82
CA PRO A 171 -1.52 4.11 -14.16
C PRO A 171 -1.22 3.95 -15.64
N LEU A 172 -0.35 3.00 -15.99
CA LEU A 172 -0.09 2.69 -17.39
C LEU A 172 -1.40 2.41 -18.15
N PRO A 173 -1.57 2.90 -19.39
CA PRO A 173 -2.63 2.42 -20.27
C PRO A 173 -2.62 0.90 -20.36
N ARG A 174 -3.78 0.26 -20.55
CA ARG A 174 -3.88 -1.22 -20.57
C ARG A 174 -3.01 -1.83 -21.67
N GLU A 175 -2.99 -1.23 -22.83
CA GLU A 175 -2.21 -1.68 -23.99
C GLU A 175 -0.70 -1.56 -23.70
N LEU A 176 -0.28 -0.48 -23.07
CA LEU A 176 1.12 -0.26 -22.70
C LEU A 176 1.56 -1.20 -21.56
N PHE A 177 0.68 -1.46 -20.60
CA PHE A 177 0.92 -2.47 -19.56
C PHE A 177 1.11 -3.85 -20.18
N ALA A 178 0.22 -4.28 -21.09
CA ALA A 178 0.33 -5.57 -21.77
C ALA A 178 1.63 -5.67 -22.58
N LYS A 179 1.98 -4.62 -23.31
CA LYS A 179 3.24 -4.55 -24.07
C LYS A 179 4.45 -4.80 -23.16
N TYR A 180 4.63 -4.00 -22.12
CA TYR A 180 5.79 -4.14 -21.21
C TYR A 180 5.76 -5.43 -20.42
N PHE A 181 4.58 -5.91 -20.06
CA PHE A 181 4.42 -7.22 -19.41
C PHE A 181 5.01 -8.33 -20.28
N PHE A 182 4.62 -8.42 -21.54
CA PHE A 182 5.07 -9.49 -22.41
C PHE A 182 6.51 -9.29 -22.88
N GLU A 183 7.00 -8.08 -23.04
CA GLU A 183 8.43 -7.83 -23.29
C GLU A 183 9.27 -8.41 -22.15
N CYS A 184 8.92 -8.15 -20.89
CA CYS A 184 9.62 -8.72 -19.73
C CYS A 184 9.41 -10.23 -19.62
N TYR A 185 8.18 -10.71 -19.77
CA TYR A 185 7.84 -12.12 -19.62
C TYR A 185 8.54 -13.00 -20.66
N ASP A 186 8.45 -12.62 -21.93
CA ASP A 186 9.03 -13.37 -23.04
C ASP A 186 10.57 -13.38 -22.97
N ALA A 187 11.20 -12.25 -22.56
CA ALA A 187 12.64 -12.18 -22.34
C ALA A 187 13.08 -13.10 -21.19
N LEU A 188 12.33 -13.16 -20.08
CA LEU A 188 12.62 -14.05 -18.97
C LEU A 188 12.42 -15.52 -19.35
N VAL A 189 11.42 -15.85 -20.15
CA VAL A 189 11.22 -17.20 -20.67
C VAL A 189 12.34 -17.59 -21.63
N ALA A 190 12.69 -16.71 -22.57
CA ALA A 190 13.74 -16.98 -23.57
C ALA A 190 15.15 -17.13 -22.95
N SER A 191 15.41 -16.47 -21.84
CA SER A 191 16.70 -16.53 -21.13
C SER A 191 16.77 -17.64 -20.08
N SER A 192 15.74 -18.48 -19.92
CA SER A 192 15.77 -19.62 -18.99
C SER A 192 16.68 -20.72 -19.52
N SER A 193 17.62 -21.18 -18.66
CA SER A 193 18.47 -22.35 -18.92
C SER A 193 17.92 -23.58 -18.18
N ALA A 194 18.43 -24.77 -18.50
CA ALA A 194 18.05 -26.01 -17.80
C ALA A 194 18.36 -25.97 -16.28
N GLU A 195 19.30 -25.14 -15.87
CA GLU A 195 19.73 -24.95 -14.49
C GLU A 195 19.02 -23.76 -13.79
N GLU A 196 18.52 -22.77 -14.57
CA GLU A 196 17.84 -21.57 -14.09
C GLU A 196 16.44 -21.42 -14.70
N ASN A 197 15.63 -22.45 -14.60
CA ASN A 197 14.29 -22.49 -15.22
C ASN A 197 13.21 -21.77 -14.37
N GLU A 198 13.61 -20.97 -13.38
CA GLU A 198 12.70 -20.34 -12.44
C GLU A 198 12.21 -18.99 -12.97
N MET A 199 10.88 -18.81 -12.98
CA MET A 199 10.25 -17.51 -13.22
C MET A 199 10.10 -16.76 -11.90
N PRO A 200 10.26 -15.43 -11.89
CA PRO A 200 10.05 -14.64 -10.68
C PRO A 200 8.59 -14.72 -10.24
N GLY A 201 8.36 -14.90 -8.92
CA GLY A 201 7.01 -14.85 -8.37
C GLY A 201 6.38 -13.45 -8.56
N TYR A 202 5.05 -13.38 -8.44
CA TYR A 202 4.17 -12.24 -8.73
C TYR A 202 4.73 -10.86 -8.34
N PHE A 203 5.13 -10.66 -7.07
CA PHE A 203 5.62 -9.36 -6.61
C PHE A 203 6.99 -9.02 -7.21
N ARG A 204 7.87 -10.00 -7.32
CA ARG A 204 9.20 -9.81 -7.92
C ARG A 204 9.09 -9.49 -9.41
N PHE A 205 8.22 -10.16 -10.13
CA PHE A 205 7.95 -9.87 -11.54
C PHE A 205 7.49 -8.43 -11.74
N LEU A 206 6.51 -7.97 -10.94
CA LEU A 206 6.01 -6.59 -11.03
C LEU A 206 7.08 -5.56 -10.67
N THR A 207 7.98 -5.86 -9.72
CA THR A 207 9.09 -4.98 -9.39
C THR A 207 10.11 -4.88 -10.55
N LEU A 208 10.42 -6.02 -11.18
CA LEU A 208 11.28 -6.06 -12.39
C LEU A 208 10.66 -5.26 -13.53
N MET A 209 9.38 -5.50 -13.82
CA MET A 209 8.63 -4.77 -14.83
C MET A 209 8.59 -3.27 -14.53
N ALA A 210 8.43 -2.86 -13.26
CA ALA A 210 8.45 -1.45 -12.89
C ALA A 210 9.79 -0.79 -13.23
N TYR A 211 10.91 -1.41 -12.88
CA TYR A 211 12.23 -0.90 -13.24
C TYR A 211 12.40 -0.82 -14.76
N TYR A 212 12.01 -1.87 -15.48
CA TYR A 212 12.06 -1.89 -16.95
C TYR A 212 11.25 -0.73 -17.54
N VAL A 213 10.01 -0.54 -17.10
CA VAL A 213 9.12 0.55 -17.55
C VAL A 213 9.74 1.92 -17.28
N PHE A 214 10.23 2.17 -16.08
CA PHE A 214 10.79 3.47 -15.71
C PHE A 214 12.04 3.82 -16.52
N LEU A 215 12.86 2.83 -16.86
CA LEU A 215 14.00 3.00 -17.75
C LEU A 215 13.56 3.30 -19.18
N GLN A 216 12.56 2.57 -19.72
CA GLN A 216 12.04 2.78 -21.07
C GLN A 216 11.36 4.15 -21.22
N GLU A 217 10.57 4.57 -20.21
CA GLU A 217 9.87 5.86 -20.20
C GLU A 217 10.77 7.04 -19.81
N GLN A 218 12.04 6.79 -19.46
CA GLN A 218 13.04 7.80 -19.14
C GLN A 218 12.54 8.84 -18.11
N VAL A 219 11.91 8.35 -17.03
CA VAL A 219 11.39 9.23 -15.98
C VAL A 219 12.51 9.98 -15.25
N ASN A 220 12.23 11.19 -14.77
CA ASN A 220 13.23 12.03 -14.10
C ASN A 220 13.50 11.58 -12.65
N VAL A 221 12.47 11.05 -12.00
CA VAL A 221 12.49 10.60 -10.60
C VAL A 221 11.55 9.43 -10.42
N VAL A 222 11.97 8.45 -9.64
CA VAL A 222 11.10 7.34 -9.21
C VAL A 222 10.82 7.45 -7.71
N VAL A 223 9.54 7.38 -7.34
CA VAL A 223 9.13 7.16 -5.95
C VAL A 223 8.75 5.68 -5.79
N LEU A 224 9.52 4.98 -4.96
CA LEU A 224 9.48 3.53 -4.84
C LEU A 224 9.05 3.11 -3.43
N GLU A 225 7.86 2.51 -3.31
CA GLU A 225 7.36 1.95 -2.06
C GLU A 225 7.85 0.51 -1.88
N VAL A 226 8.41 0.20 -0.70
CA VAL A 226 8.75 -1.17 -0.27
C VAL A 226 7.49 -2.01 -0.08
N GLY A 227 7.50 -3.24 -0.56
CA GLY A 227 6.39 -4.17 -0.36
C GLY A 227 6.27 -4.61 1.11
N ILE A 228 7.24 -5.37 1.59
CA ILE A 228 7.28 -5.86 2.98
C ILE A 228 8.71 -5.77 3.53
N GLY A 229 8.84 -5.20 4.74
CA GLY A 229 10.13 -5.08 5.40
C GLY A 229 11.00 -4.00 4.77
N GLY A 230 12.13 -4.37 4.23
CA GLY A 230 13.11 -3.50 3.58
C GLY A 230 14.36 -4.26 3.19
N THR A 231 15.11 -4.79 4.16
CA THR A 231 16.43 -5.44 3.95
C THR A 231 16.43 -6.47 2.82
N TYR A 232 15.39 -7.28 2.72
CA TYR A 232 15.28 -8.37 1.75
C TYR A 232 14.17 -8.16 0.71
N ASP A 233 13.55 -6.98 0.70
CA ASP A 233 12.54 -6.66 -0.29
C ASP A 233 13.14 -6.53 -1.69
N CYS A 234 12.42 -6.97 -2.72
CA CYS A 234 12.91 -6.93 -4.11
C CYS A 234 13.27 -5.51 -4.55
N THR A 235 12.58 -4.48 -4.02
CA THR A 235 12.88 -3.08 -4.33
C THR A 235 14.23 -2.64 -3.80
N ASN A 236 14.79 -3.34 -2.81
CA ASN A 236 16.06 -2.98 -2.17
C ASN A 236 17.31 -3.43 -2.94
N VAL A 237 17.16 -3.94 -4.15
CA VAL A 237 18.29 -4.20 -5.08
C VAL A 237 19.03 -2.91 -5.46
N LEU A 238 18.43 -1.75 -5.29
CA LEU A 238 19.03 -0.42 -5.46
C LEU A 238 20.29 -0.27 -4.62
N GLN A 239 21.34 0.28 -5.24
CA GLN A 239 22.58 0.61 -4.54
C GLN A 239 22.66 2.09 -4.16
N ASN A 240 22.11 2.98 -4.99
CA ASN A 240 22.27 4.41 -4.87
C ASN A 240 20.93 5.19 -4.92
N PRO A 241 19.96 4.93 -4.02
CA PRO A 241 18.81 5.84 -3.91
C PRO A 241 19.28 7.25 -3.54
N VAL A 242 18.59 8.28 -4.02
CA VAL A 242 18.93 9.67 -3.68
C VAL A 242 18.68 9.95 -2.21
N VAL A 243 17.57 9.43 -1.70
CA VAL A 243 17.16 9.52 -0.30
C VAL A 243 16.25 8.35 0.07
N SER A 244 16.35 7.89 1.32
CA SER A 244 15.46 6.85 1.88
C SER A 244 14.57 7.43 2.97
N GLY A 245 13.30 6.99 3.01
CA GLY A 245 12.31 7.42 4.01
C GLY A 245 11.76 6.26 4.83
N ILE A 246 11.70 6.40 6.16
CA ILE A 246 11.11 5.40 7.06
C ILE A 246 9.89 6.02 7.75
N CYS A 247 8.71 5.52 7.37
CA CYS A 247 7.43 5.93 7.94
C CYS A 247 7.24 5.34 9.35
N LYS A 248 6.05 5.56 9.96
CA LYS A 248 5.72 5.05 11.30
C LYS A 248 5.84 3.52 11.35
N LEU A 249 6.46 3.02 12.43
CA LEU A 249 6.67 1.61 12.70
C LEU A 249 5.67 1.11 13.73
N GLU A 250 5.08 -0.05 13.45
CA GLU A 250 4.15 -0.78 14.32
C GLU A 250 4.36 -2.29 14.15
N LEU A 251 3.79 -3.08 15.04
CA LEU A 251 3.77 -4.54 14.89
C LEU A 251 2.85 -4.94 13.73
N ASP A 252 3.44 -5.40 12.65
CA ASP A 252 2.74 -5.90 11.46
C ASP A 252 3.64 -6.90 10.73
N HIS A 253 3.02 -7.82 9.97
CA HIS A 253 3.75 -8.90 9.28
C HIS A 253 4.69 -9.69 10.20
N THR A 254 4.32 -9.88 11.47
CA THR A 254 5.17 -10.50 12.49
C THR A 254 5.64 -11.90 12.10
N ALA A 255 4.80 -12.61 11.35
CA ALA A 255 5.17 -13.90 10.77
C ALA A 255 6.40 -13.84 9.84
N VAL A 256 6.81 -12.70 9.32
CA VAL A 256 7.95 -12.52 8.40
C VAL A 256 9.05 -11.65 9.00
N LEU A 257 8.67 -10.59 9.71
CA LEU A 257 9.60 -9.55 10.20
C LEU A 257 10.02 -9.74 11.66
N GLY A 258 9.40 -10.69 12.38
CA GLY A 258 9.65 -10.92 13.81
C GLY A 258 8.58 -10.31 14.71
N ASP A 259 8.62 -10.68 16.00
CA ASP A 259 7.54 -10.45 16.95
C ASP A 259 7.74 -9.18 17.80
N THR A 260 8.85 -8.47 17.59
CA THR A 260 9.18 -7.26 18.33
C THR A 260 9.34 -6.05 17.41
N ILE A 261 9.16 -4.85 17.96
CA ILE A 261 9.29 -3.62 17.21
C ILE A 261 10.73 -3.38 16.73
N GLU A 262 11.71 -3.84 17.51
CA GLU A 262 13.13 -3.77 17.21
C GLU A 262 13.47 -4.60 15.95
N GLN A 263 12.95 -5.84 15.87
CA GLN A 263 13.13 -6.70 14.70
C GLN A 263 12.51 -6.07 13.45
N ILE A 264 11.32 -5.50 13.58
CA ILE A 264 10.65 -4.79 12.49
C ILE A 264 11.45 -3.56 12.06
N ALA A 265 11.96 -2.77 13.02
CA ALA A 265 12.81 -1.61 12.75
C ALA A 265 14.10 -2.02 12.01
N TRP A 266 14.73 -3.12 12.43
CA TRP A 266 15.92 -3.67 11.78
C TRP A 266 15.66 -4.05 10.32
N HIS A 267 14.54 -4.73 10.04
CA HIS A 267 14.18 -5.10 8.67
C HIS A 267 13.91 -3.86 7.78
N LYS A 268 13.19 -2.88 8.32
CA LYS A 268 12.76 -1.71 7.54
C LYS A 268 13.89 -0.72 7.28
N SER A 269 14.82 -0.58 8.22
CA SER A 269 16.02 0.25 8.08
C SER A 269 17.01 -0.26 7.04
N GLY A 270 16.88 -1.50 6.57
CA GLY A 270 17.78 -2.06 5.56
C GLY A 270 17.71 -1.41 4.17
N ILE A 271 16.80 -0.47 3.95
CA ILE A 271 16.78 0.36 2.73
C ILE A 271 17.78 1.51 2.77
N MET A 272 18.33 1.84 3.93
CA MET A 272 19.39 2.82 4.06
C MET A 272 20.65 2.34 3.34
N LYS A 273 21.37 3.24 2.67
CA LYS A 273 22.55 2.91 1.87
C LYS A 273 23.74 3.77 2.27
N PRO A 274 24.98 3.22 2.21
CA PRO A 274 26.18 3.94 2.61
C PRO A 274 26.31 5.29 1.91
N GLY A 275 26.54 6.35 2.67
CA GLY A 275 26.74 7.71 2.15
C GLY A 275 25.49 8.37 1.54
N LYS A 276 24.32 7.72 1.64
CA LYS A 276 23.05 8.29 1.17
C LYS A 276 22.21 8.75 2.37
N PRO A 277 21.55 9.92 2.32
CA PRO A 277 20.75 10.39 3.43
C PRO A 277 19.49 9.54 3.65
N ALA A 278 19.12 9.37 4.91
CA ALA A 278 17.90 8.72 5.31
C ALA A 278 17.11 9.62 6.28
N LEU A 279 15.79 9.60 6.15
CA LEU A 279 14.87 10.34 7.01
C LEU A 279 13.90 9.37 7.66
N CYS A 280 13.52 9.61 8.91
CA CYS A 280 12.47 8.84 9.55
C CYS A 280 11.49 9.75 10.30
N LEU A 281 10.26 9.27 10.44
CA LEU A 281 9.34 9.81 11.43
C LEU A 281 9.82 9.43 12.83
N GLU A 282 9.45 10.22 13.83
CA GLU A 282 9.65 9.87 15.23
C GLU A 282 9.00 8.53 15.55
N GLN A 283 9.70 7.65 16.23
CA GLN A 283 9.28 6.30 16.60
C GLN A 283 9.19 6.17 18.13
N VAL A 284 8.74 5.00 18.60
CA VAL A 284 8.94 4.59 20.01
C VAL A 284 10.44 4.36 20.25
N ASP A 285 10.90 4.63 21.47
CA ASP A 285 12.34 4.65 21.82
C ASP A 285 13.09 3.39 21.36
N ALA A 286 12.53 2.21 21.60
CA ALA A 286 13.14 0.94 21.21
C ALA A 286 13.35 0.82 19.69
N ALA A 287 12.40 1.26 18.89
CA ALA A 287 12.54 1.28 17.44
C ALA A 287 13.49 2.38 16.95
N GLN A 288 13.42 3.56 17.58
CA GLN A 288 14.26 4.71 17.24
C GLN A 288 15.75 4.37 17.45
N GLN A 289 16.09 3.74 18.56
CA GLN A 289 17.45 3.29 18.86
C GLN A 289 17.97 2.34 17.78
N VAL A 290 17.17 1.33 17.40
CA VAL A 290 17.56 0.39 16.33
C VAL A 290 17.79 1.12 15.00
N LEU A 291 16.98 2.12 14.66
CA LEU A 291 17.18 2.90 13.43
C LEU A 291 18.52 3.64 13.43
N PHE A 292 18.91 4.29 14.55
CA PHE A 292 20.19 4.97 14.68
C PHE A 292 21.37 3.99 14.64
N ASP A 293 21.29 2.87 15.36
CA ASP A 293 22.34 1.86 15.35
C ASP A 293 22.54 1.29 13.93
N ARG A 294 21.46 1.00 13.22
CA ARG A 294 21.52 0.53 11.84
C ARG A 294 22.07 1.60 10.87
N ALA A 295 21.74 2.87 11.08
CA ALA A 295 22.32 3.96 10.28
C ALA A 295 23.85 4.02 10.45
N LYS A 296 24.33 3.88 11.69
CA LYS A 296 25.76 3.80 12.00
C LYS A 296 26.43 2.60 11.34
N ASP A 297 25.84 1.40 11.46
CA ASP A 297 26.35 0.17 10.84
C ASP A 297 26.43 0.30 9.31
N LEU A 298 25.42 0.89 8.70
CA LEU A 298 25.30 1.10 7.26
C LEU A 298 26.07 2.34 6.76
N LYS A 299 26.75 3.07 7.66
CA LYS A 299 27.52 4.29 7.34
C LYS A 299 26.68 5.32 6.58
N THR A 300 25.44 5.55 7.02
CA THR A 300 24.52 6.56 6.50
C THR A 300 24.16 7.58 7.57
N THR A 301 23.71 8.76 7.16
CA THR A 301 23.11 9.74 8.07
C THR A 301 21.62 9.52 8.14
N LEU A 302 21.08 9.42 9.37
CA LEU A 302 19.65 9.34 9.64
C LEU A 302 19.19 10.56 10.42
N HIS A 303 18.12 11.21 9.94
CA HIS A 303 17.52 12.35 10.63
C HIS A 303 16.05 12.11 10.91
N VAL A 304 15.59 12.53 12.08
CA VAL A 304 14.18 12.55 12.45
C VAL A 304 13.52 13.79 11.85
N VAL A 305 12.33 13.61 11.29
CA VAL A 305 11.57 14.70 10.67
C VAL A 305 10.69 15.38 11.71
N PRO A 306 10.72 16.74 11.82
CA PRO A 306 9.85 17.50 12.70
C PRO A 306 8.36 17.34 12.32
N GLN A 307 7.48 17.64 13.28
CA GLN A 307 6.03 17.66 13.03
C GLN A 307 5.67 18.77 12.02
N LEU A 308 4.61 18.53 11.23
CA LEU A 308 4.18 19.47 10.18
C LEU A 308 3.87 20.88 10.72
N SER A 309 3.38 20.98 11.95
CA SER A 309 3.09 22.24 12.63
C SER A 309 4.33 23.12 12.91
N SER A 310 5.53 22.56 12.80
CA SER A 310 6.79 23.30 13.00
C SER A 310 7.28 24.04 11.75
N TYR A 311 6.63 23.80 10.60
CA TYR A 311 7.03 24.40 9.33
C TYR A 311 6.29 25.72 9.09
N ASP A 312 6.95 26.67 8.43
CA ASP A 312 6.30 27.87 7.86
C ASP A 312 5.51 27.44 6.62
N LEU A 313 4.25 27.11 6.85
CA LEU A 313 3.34 26.50 5.88
C LEU A 313 1.93 27.05 6.06
N ASP A 314 1.35 27.60 5.01
CA ASP A 314 -0.07 27.91 5.01
C ASP A 314 -0.91 26.62 4.90
N VAL A 315 -1.41 26.16 6.04
CA VAL A 315 -2.25 24.94 6.13
C VAL A 315 -3.69 25.16 5.69
N THR A 316 -4.10 26.40 5.39
CA THR A 316 -5.49 26.71 5.00
C THR A 316 -5.87 26.08 3.66
N GLU A 317 -4.89 25.89 2.78
CA GLU A 317 -5.06 25.20 1.49
C GLU A 317 -5.07 23.66 1.60
N LEU A 318 -4.71 23.12 2.78
CA LEU A 318 -4.52 21.69 2.96
C LEU A 318 -5.67 21.06 3.75
N THR A 319 -6.47 20.26 3.08
CA THR A 319 -7.49 19.41 3.71
C THR A 319 -6.97 18.00 3.90
N PHE A 320 -6.31 17.75 5.04
CA PHE A 320 -5.91 16.37 5.37
C PHE A 320 -7.09 15.57 5.91
N ASN A 321 -7.36 14.45 5.29
CA ASN A 321 -8.29 13.46 5.80
C ASN A 321 -7.60 12.60 6.88
N GLY A 322 -7.66 13.06 8.15
CA GLY A 322 -7.04 12.41 9.31
C GLY A 322 -5.67 12.98 9.71
N GLU A 323 -5.45 13.12 11.02
CA GLU A 323 -4.22 13.71 11.59
C GLU A 323 -2.95 12.95 11.18
N HIS A 324 -3.02 11.63 11.03
CA HIS A 324 -1.89 10.83 10.58
C HIS A 324 -1.38 11.22 9.18
N GLN A 325 -2.20 11.85 8.33
CA GLN A 325 -1.76 12.33 7.03
C GLN A 325 -0.86 13.58 7.14
N LYS A 326 -1.01 14.39 8.19
CA LYS A 326 -0.09 15.48 8.48
C LYS A 326 1.33 14.96 8.78
N VAL A 327 1.39 13.86 9.54
CA VAL A 327 2.67 13.20 9.85
C VAL A 327 3.32 12.65 8.57
N ASN A 328 2.53 12.02 7.69
CA ASN A 328 3.01 11.51 6.40
C ASN A 328 3.48 12.66 5.49
N ALA A 329 2.76 13.79 5.46
CA ALA A 329 3.12 14.96 4.66
C ALA A 329 4.44 15.58 5.13
N ALA A 330 4.69 15.64 6.44
CA ALA A 330 5.97 16.14 6.99
C ALA A 330 7.17 15.33 6.46
N LEU A 331 7.07 14.00 6.42
CA LEU A 331 8.14 13.16 5.86
C LEU A 331 8.27 13.40 4.35
N ALA A 332 7.16 13.50 3.62
CA ALA A 332 7.18 13.68 2.17
C ALA A 332 7.84 14.98 1.74
N ILE A 333 7.52 16.11 2.39
CA ILE A 333 8.14 17.41 2.05
C ILE A 333 9.65 17.42 2.32
N GLN A 334 10.11 16.75 3.37
CA GLN A 334 11.54 16.64 3.66
C GLN A 334 12.27 15.69 2.67
N LEU A 335 11.65 14.57 2.30
CA LEU A 335 12.21 13.70 1.27
C LEU A 335 12.37 14.43 -0.07
N CYS A 336 11.37 15.20 -0.46
CA CYS A 336 11.43 16.03 -1.66
C CYS A 336 12.50 17.12 -1.57
N ARG A 337 12.57 17.85 -0.42
CA ARG A 337 13.62 18.86 -0.18
C ARG A 337 15.02 18.29 -0.34
N VAL A 338 15.29 17.14 0.33
CA VAL A 338 16.59 16.46 0.25
C VAL A 338 16.89 16.00 -1.16
N TRP A 339 15.88 15.46 -1.86
CA TRP A 339 16.04 15.03 -3.25
C TRP A 339 16.41 16.22 -4.15
N PHE A 340 15.69 17.34 -4.08
CA PHE A 340 16.00 18.54 -4.86
C PHE A 340 17.40 19.09 -4.54
N HIS A 341 17.76 19.09 -3.25
CA HIS A 341 19.11 19.52 -2.83
C HIS A 341 20.20 18.64 -3.43
N LYS A 342 20.06 17.31 -3.39
CA LYS A 342 21.03 16.36 -3.93
C LYS A 342 21.10 16.34 -5.46
N GLN A 343 20.01 16.71 -6.12
CA GLN A 343 19.89 16.66 -7.59
C GLN A 343 20.00 18.03 -8.29
N LYS A 344 20.55 19.05 -7.63
CA LYS A 344 20.72 20.40 -8.19
C LYS A 344 21.40 20.41 -9.56
N GLN A 345 22.51 19.67 -9.71
CA GLN A 345 23.26 19.59 -10.97
C GLN A 345 22.48 18.85 -12.06
N TYR A 346 21.81 17.77 -11.71
CA TYR A 346 20.95 17.01 -12.63
C TYR A 346 19.81 17.89 -13.18
N ILE A 347 19.11 18.62 -12.30
CA ILE A 347 18.02 19.52 -12.67
C ILE A 347 18.52 20.64 -13.61
N SER A 348 19.67 21.24 -13.28
CA SER A 348 20.29 22.26 -14.13
C SER A 348 20.62 21.71 -15.52
N GLY A 349 21.07 20.46 -15.61
CA GLY A 349 21.36 19.78 -16.87
C GLY A 349 20.13 19.47 -17.73
N LEU A 350 18.95 19.35 -17.11
CA LEU A 350 17.69 19.13 -17.86
C LEU A 350 17.21 20.37 -18.64
N GLY A 351 17.74 21.57 -18.34
CA GLY A 351 17.28 22.83 -18.96
C GLY A 351 15.81 23.16 -18.65
N MET A 352 15.25 22.59 -17.59
CA MET A 352 13.85 22.81 -17.19
C MET A 352 13.74 24.04 -16.30
N GLU A 353 13.56 25.23 -16.91
CA GLU A 353 13.38 26.50 -16.18
C GLU A 353 12.18 26.44 -15.22
N THR A 354 11.11 25.75 -15.59
CA THR A 354 9.93 25.55 -14.74
C THR A 354 10.28 24.85 -13.43
N VAL A 355 11.07 23.78 -13.48
CA VAL A 355 11.55 23.06 -12.27
C VAL A 355 12.45 23.95 -11.44
N ALA A 356 13.43 24.61 -12.07
CA ALA A 356 14.36 25.52 -11.38
C ALA A 356 13.61 26.68 -10.68
N ASN A 357 12.61 27.25 -11.32
CA ASN A 357 11.78 28.30 -10.76
C ASN A 357 10.91 27.81 -9.59
N SER A 358 10.33 26.61 -9.71
CA SER A 358 9.49 26.00 -8.69
C SER A 358 10.21 25.73 -7.36
N ILE A 359 11.55 25.59 -7.41
CA ILE A 359 12.38 25.27 -6.23
C ILE A 359 13.34 26.40 -5.85
N LYS A 360 13.17 27.62 -6.42
CA LYS A 360 14.03 28.77 -6.07
C LYS A 360 14.09 29.03 -4.56
N GLU A 361 12.98 28.82 -3.86
CA GLU A 361 12.88 29.01 -2.42
C GLU A 361 13.76 28.03 -1.63
N LEU A 362 14.19 26.90 -2.25
CA LEU A 362 15.12 25.94 -1.65
C LEU A 362 16.59 26.24 -1.96
N GLN A 363 16.88 27.30 -2.76
CA GLN A 363 18.26 27.65 -3.11
C GLN A 363 18.94 28.31 -1.90
N GLY A 364 20.09 27.76 -1.47
CA GLY A 364 20.84 28.21 -0.31
C GLY A 364 20.39 27.58 1.01
N ASP A 365 19.33 26.80 1.01
CA ASP A 365 18.84 26.09 2.18
C ASP A 365 19.53 24.73 2.31
N GLU A 366 20.48 24.60 3.27
CA GLU A 366 21.15 23.33 3.56
C GLU A 366 20.28 22.49 4.49
N PRO A 367 19.76 21.32 4.02
CA PRO A 367 18.84 20.49 4.82
C PRO A 367 19.52 19.86 6.04
N PHE A 368 20.84 19.73 6.03
CA PHE A 368 21.58 19.03 7.08
C PHE A 368 22.47 20.01 7.85
N THR A 369 22.23 20.13 9.16
CA THR A 369 23.17 20.75 10.08
C THR A 369 24.12 19.68 10.63
N ALA A 370 25.40 20.01 10.74
CA ALA A 370 26.38 19.07 11.30
C ALA A 370 25.94 18.61 12.70
N ASN A 371 25.94 17.31 12.93
CA ASN A 371 25.63 16.64 14.21
C ASN A 371 24.17 16.78 14.74
N SER A 372 23.19 17.17 13.93
CA SER A 372 21.78 17.19 14.35
C SER A 372 21.08 15.87 14.03
N GLU A 373 20.47 15.24 15.02
CA GLU A 373 19.59 14.08 14.84
C GLU A 373 18.27 14.46 14.18
N VAL A 374 17.83 15.72 14.34
CA VAL A 374 16.59 16.24 13.75
C VAL A 374 16.94 17.13 12.57
N ILE A 375 16.30 16.89 11.42
CA ILE A 375 16.47 17.74 10.23
C ILE A 375 15.81 19.09 10.47
N GLY A 376 16.45 20.18 10.02
CA GLY A 376 15.91 21.54 10.15
C GLY A 376 14.59 21.72 9.37
N THR A 377 13.70 22.56 9.89
CA THR A 377 12.51 23.02 9.16
C THR A 377 12.91 24.02 8.05
N PHE A 378 12.00 24.31 7.15
CA PHE A 378 12.22 25.25 6.04
C PHE A 378 10.89 25.90 5.65
N LYS A 379 10.95 27.00 4.92
CA LYS A 379 9.77 27.58 4.28
C LYS A 379 9.34 26.67 3.13
N VAL A 380 8.14 26.11 3.22
CA VAL A 380 7.67 25.12 2.24
C VAL A 380 7.29 25.85 0.93
N PRO A 381 7.90 25.48 -0.21
CA PRO A 381 7.56 26.08 -1.50
C PRO A 381 6.09 25.88 -1.86
N HIS A 382 5.48 26.86 -2.50
CA HIS A 382 4.07 26.78 -2.91
C HIS A 382 3.78 25.57 -3.79
N VAL A 383 4.72 25.15 -4.64
CA VAL A 383 4.59 23.94 -5.47
C VAL A 383 4.47 22.66 -4.64
N PHE A 384 5.08 22.61 -3.44
CA PHE A 384 4.93 21.49 -2.52
C PHE A 384 3.53 21.47 -1.90
N ILE A 385 3.02 22.66 -1.54
CA ILE A 385 1.64 22.82 -1.02
C ILE A 385 0.64 22.37 -2.08
N GLN A 386 0.79 22.79 -3.34
CA GLN A 386 -0.03 22.33 -4.45
C GLN A 386 0.05 20.82 -4.64
N GLY A 387 1.26 20.24 -4.57
CA GLY A 387 1.45 18.79 -4.65
C GLY A 387 0.71 18.03 -3.56
N LEU A 388 0.79 18.50 -2.30
CA LEU A 388 0.06 17.91 -1.18
C LEU A 388 -1.46 18.04 -1.35
N ALA A 389 -1.95 19.25 -1.68
CA ALA A 389 -3.38 19.54 -1.84
C ALA A 389 -4.05 18.72 -2.95
N ASN A 390 -3.32 18.48 -4.04
CA ASN A 390 -3.80 17.72 -5.21
C ASN A 390 -3.51 16.21 -5.14
N THR A 391 -3.05 15.70 -3.98
CA THR A 391 -2.81 14.26 -3.81
C THR A 391 -4.11 13.54 -3.45
N ASN A 392 -4.51 12.62 -4.31
CA ASN A 392 -5.66 11.75 -4.05
C ASN A 392 -5.20 10.44 -3.37
N LEU A 393 -5.67 10.20 -2.17
CA LEU A 393 -5.40 9.01 -1.37
C LEU A 393 -6.62 8.09 -1.37
N TYR A 394 -6.86 7.38 -2.48
CA TYR A 394 -8.02 6.50 -2.60
C TYR A 394 -7.96 5.35 -1.60
N GLY A 395 -9.13 5.05 -1.00
CA GLY A 395 -9.24 4.03 0.05
C GLY A 395 -8.55 4.39 1.37
N ARG A 396 -8.19 5.67 1.56
CA ARG A 396 -7.61 6.24 2.78
C ARG A 396 -8.45 7.41 3.24
N CYS A 397 -9.15 7.24 4.36
CA CYS A 397 -10.03 8.26 4.92
C CYS A 397 -10.95 8.91 3.86
N GLN A 398 -11.46 8.11 2.93
CA GLN A 398 -12.26 8.56 1.80
C GLN A 398 -13.75 8.59 2.18
N VAL A 399 -14.46 9.65 1.77
CA VAL A 399 -15.92 9.76 1.93
C VAL A 399 -16.58 9.71 0.57
N ILE A 400 -17.56 8.81 0.42
CA ILE A 400 -18.44 8.76 -0.76
C ILE A 400 -19.86 9.02 -0.30
N GLN A 401 -20.41 10.13 -0.75
CA GLN A 401 -21.77 10.54 -0.42
C GLN A 401 -22.72 10.13 -1.55
N ARG A 402 -23.76 9.38 -1.20
CA ARG A 402 -24.90 9.02 -2.05
C ARG A 402 -26.18 9.67 -1.47
N LYS A 403 -27.31 9.59 -2.18
CA LYS A 403 -28.57 10.28 -1.77
C LYS A 403 -28.98 10.01 -0.32
N ARG A 404 -28.94 8.77 0.12
CA ARG A 404 -29.37 8.33 1.46
C ARG A 404 -28.35 7.46 2.18
N ILE A 405 -27.12 7.40 1.67
CA ILE A 405 -26.05 6.57 2.22
C ILE A 405 -24.75 7.35 2.14
N THR A 406 -24.01 7.40 3.25
CA THR A 406 -22.63 7.92 3.26
C THR A 406 -21.69 6.79 3.59
N PHE A 407 -20.72 6.54 2.71
CA PHE A 407 -19.66 5.57 2.92
C PHE A 407 -18.41 6.28 3.42
N TYR A 408 -17.87 5.82 4.56
CA TYR A 408 -16.58 6.19 5.11
C TYR A 408 -15.62 5.02 4.86
N ILE A 409 -14.60 5.21 4.03
CA ILE A 409 -13.79 4.14 3.46
C ILE A 409 -12.33 4.31 3.87
N ASP A 410 -11.79 3.31 4.57
CA ASP A 410 -10.37 3.25 4.95
C ASP A 410 -9.86 1.81 5.04
N GLY A 411 -8.67 1.56 4.54
CA GLY A 411 -8.02 0.24 4.55
C GLY A 411 -7.40 -0.17 5.88
N ALA A 412 -7.81 0.42 7.00
CA ALA A 412 -7.30 0.11 8.34
C ALA A 412 -7.51 -1.37 8.71
N HIS A 413 -6.50 -2.02 9.30
CA HIS A 413 -6.54 -3.44 9.65
C HIS A 413 -5.66 -3.82 10.86
N THR A 414 -4.91 -2.87 11.44
CA THR A 414 -4.14 -3.03 12.68
C THR A 414 -4.76 -2.15 13.76
N PRO A 415 -4.53 -2.44 15.05
CA PRO A 415 -5.09 -1.65 16.16
C PRO A 415 -4.86 -0.14 15.98
N GLY A 416 -3.63 0.30 15.76
CA GLY A 416 -3.31 1.73 15.60
C GLY A 416 -3.96 2.35 14.35
N SER A 417 -4.04 1.62 13.22
CA SER A 417 -4.71 2.14 12.02
C SER A 417 -6.23 2.22 12.18
N ILE A 418 -6.84 1.30 12.93
CA ILE A 418 -8.27 1.34 13.25
C ILE A 418 -8.56 2.52 14.18
N GLU A 419 -7.73 2.73 15.20
CA GLU A 419 -7.84 3.90 16.08
C GLU A 419 -7.76 5.22 15.30
N ALA A 420 -6.81 5.34 14.37
CA ALA A 420 -6.69 6.51 13.49
C ALA A 420 -7.94 6.69 12.60
N CYS A 421 -8.49 5.59 12.06
CA CYS A 421 -9.73 5.62 11.27
C CYS A 421 -10.93 6.08 12.11
N VAL A 422 -11.05 5.57 13.33
CA VAL A 422 -12.08 5.95 14.31
C VAL A 422 -11.98 7.43 14.65
N ASN A 423 -10.79 7.92 14.99
CA ASN A 423 -10.56 9.32 15.31
C ASN A 423 -10.88 10.23 14.12
N TRP A 424 -10.53 9.79 12.89
CA TRP A 424 -10.92 10.49 11.68
C TRP A 424 -12.44 10.59 11.52
N ILE A 425 -13.18 9.49 11.68
CA ILE A 425 -14.65 9.50 11.56
C ILE A 425 -15.25 10.44 12.60
N ASN A 426 -14.82 10.35 13.86
CA ASN A 426 -15.32 11.20 14.95
C ASN A 426 -15.00 12.68 14.77
N SER A 427 -13.90 13.03 14.09
CA SER A 427 -13.54 14.43 13.81
C SER A 427 -14.39 15.08 12.72
N ARG A 428 -15.19 14.31 11.98
CA ARG A 428 -16.05 14.82 10.91
C ARG A 428 -17.26 15.55 11.49
N LYS A 429 -17.41 16.86 11.19
CA LYS A 429 -18.53 17.70 11.64
C LYS A 429 -19.91 17.23 11.19
N ASN A 430 -19.97 16.40 10.13
CA ASN A 430 -21.21 15.91 9.53
C ASN A 430 -21.54 14.46 9.92
N VAL A 431 -20.84 13.88 10.88
CA VAL A 431 -21.22 12.58 11.43
C VAL A 431 -22.39 12.79 12.38
N ASP A 432 -23.58 12.56 11.89
CA ASP A 432 -24.78 12.58 12.73
C ASP A 432 -24.80 11.32 13.60
N THR A 433 -24.63 11.53 14.90
CA THR A 433 -24.61 10.42 15.89
C THR A 433 -25.96 9.78 16.11
N THR A 434 -27.04 10.39 15.61
CA THR A 434 -28.41 9.86 15.70
C THR A 434 -28.75 8.92 14.55
N LEU A 435 -27.92 8.90 13.46
CA LEU A 435 -28.13 8.02 12.31
C LEU A 435 -27.54 6.64 12.54
N PRO A 436 -28.18 5.56 12.04
CA PRO A 436 -27.65 4.21 12.12
C PRO A 436 -26.29 4.06 11.45
N ARG A 437 -25.40 3.35 12.12
CA ARG A 437 -24.01 3.10 11.70
C ARG A 437 -23.80 1.63 11.42
N PHE A 438 -23.46 1.35 10.17
CA PHE A 438 -23.08 0.02 9.72
C PHE A 438 -21.59 -0.06 9.51
N VAL A 439 -20.99 -1.18 9.88
CA VAL A 439 -19.57 -1.43 9.61
C VAL A 439 -19.41 -2.70 8.79
N ILE A 440 -18.62 -2.62 7.74
CA ILE A 440 -18.24 -3.76 6.91
C ILE A 440 -16.83 -4.20 7.32
N SER A 441 -16.72 -5.40 7.91
CA SER A 441 -15.47 -6.09 8.28
C SER A 441 -14.56 -5.31 9.23
N VAL A 442 -14.71 -5.44 10.53
CA VAL A 442 -13.83 -4.76 11.51
C VAL A 442 -13.56 -5.56 12.77
N LYS A 443 -12.33 -5.40 13.28
CA LYS A 443 -12.04 -5.50 14.71
C LYS A 443 -12.17 -4.09 15.30
N THR A 444 -13.22 -3.81 16.05
CA THR A 444 -13.56 -2.47 16.51
C THR A 444 -13.03 -2.11 17.87
N HIS A 445 -12.72 -0.83 18.06
CA HIS A 445 -12.58 -0.16 19.33
C HIS A 445 -13.64 0.95 19.47
N ASN A 446 -14.39 0.93 20.56
CA ASN A 446 -15.21 2.02 21.14
C ASN A 446 -16.02 2.98 20.24
N ILE A 447 -16.42 2.60 19.04
CA ILE A 447 -17.53 3.27 18.36
C ILE A 447 -18.73 2.34 18.41
N GLY A 448 -19.85 2.81 18.90
CA GLY A 448 -21.12 2.10 18.78
C GLY A 448 -21.53 2.00 17.32
N PHE A 449 -21.54 0.79 16.78
CA PHE A 449 -22.17 0.48 15.51
C PHE A 449 -23.47 -0.26 15.80
N ASP A 450 -24.52 0.08 15.07
CA ASP A 450 -25.81 -0.59 15.22
C ASP A 450 -25.79 -1.97 14.59
N HIS A 451 -24.94 -2.18 13.58
CA HIS A 451 -24.86 -3.45 12.90
C HIS A 451 -23.49 -3.68 12.24
N ALA A 452 -22.94 -4.89 12.38
CA ALA A 452 -21.72 -5.31 11.70
C ALA A 452 -22.04 -6.25 10.53
N VAL A 453 -21.41 -5.99 9.40
CA VAL A 453 -21.52 -6.79 8.17
C VAL A 453 -20.17 -7.38 7.80
N PHE A 454 -20.09 -8.69 7.67
CA PHE A 454 -18.88 -9.40 7.30
C PHE A 454 -19.03 -9.99 5.91
N CYS A 455 -18.07 -9.74 5.02
CA CYS A 455 -18.05 -10.36 3.70
C CYS A 455 -16.59 -10.57 3.24
N PRO A 456 -16.34 -11.60 2.41
CA PRO A 456 -15.03 -11.77 1.79
C PRO A 456 -14.77 -10.66 0.76
N SER A 457 -13.50 -10.39 0.47
CA SER A 457 -13.11 -9.44 -0.59
C SER A 457 -13.36 -10.02 -2.00
N ILE A 458 -14.60 -10.42 -2.25
CA ILE A 458 -15.10 -11.00 -3.52
C ILE A 458 -16.26 -10.13 -3.98
N LEU A 459 -16.20 -9.63 -5.22
CA LEU A 459 -17.20 -8.70 -5.73
C LEU A 459 -18.56 -9.37 -5.89
N GLU A 460 -18.61 -10.49 -6.62
CA GLU A 460 -19.83 -11.25 -6.90
C GLU A 460 -19.69 -12.75 -6.57
N SER A 461 -20.83 -13.42 -6.36
CA SER A 461 -20.86 -14.82 -5.98
C SER A 461 -20.72 -15.79 -7.16
N THR A 462 -20.82 -15.33 -8.41
CA THR A 462 -20.79 -16.14 -9.61
C THR A 462 -19.36 -16.54 -10.00
N PRO A 463 -19.10 -17.83 -10.34
CA PRO A 463 -17.81 -18.25 -10.90
C PRO A 463 -17.68 -17.73 -12.34
N GLY A 464 -16.64 -17.00 -12.67
CA GLY A 464 -16.39 -16.61 -14.06
C GLY A 464 -15.34 -15.52 -14.26
N ASP A 465 -15.03 -14.74 -13.26
CA ASP A 465 -14.09 -13.61 -13.40
C ASP A 465 -12.66 -14.05 -13.03
N THR A 466 -12.07 -14.94 -13.84
CA THR A 466 -10.68 -15.42 -13.67
C THR A 466 -9.64 -14.37 -14.06
N ALA A 467 -10.05 -13.34 -14.77
CA ALA A 467 -9.22 -12.18 -15.15
C ALA A 467 -9.30 -11.04 -14.15
N ALA A 468 -9.85 -11.27 -12.95
CA ALA A 468 -9.98 -10.21 -11.97
C ALA A 468 -8.59 -9.80 -11.44
N ASP A 469 -8.24 -8.53 -11.62
CA ASP A 469 -7.04 -7.90 -11.05
C ASP A 469 -6.90 -8.15 -9.55
N ILE A 470 -8.01 -8.32 -8.84
CA ILE A 470 -8.08 -8.57 -7.39
C ILE A 470 -8.05 -10.07 -7.05
N ALA A 471 -7.89 -10.96 -8.05
CA ALA A 471 -7.88 -12.39 -7.82
C ALA A 471 -6.68 -12.79 -6.92
N ASN A 472 -6.97 -13.36 -5.77
CA ASN A 472 -6.00 -13.95 -4.87
C ASN A 472 -6.22 -15.47 -4.84
N PHE A 473 -5.43 -16.21 -5.60
CA PHE A 473 -5.51 -17.67 -5.70
C PHE A 473 -4.95 -18.40 -4.48
N ASN A 474 -4.33 -17.68 -3.54
CA ASN A 474 -3.69 -18.27 -2.37
C ASN A 474 -4.67 -18.69 -1.27
N VAL A 475 -5.93 -18.24 -1.33
CA VAL A 475 -6.96 -18.51 -0.32
C VAL A 475 -8.25 -18.91 -1.00
N THR A 476 -8.78 -20.10 -0.65
CA THR A 476 -10.05 -20.58 -1.20
C THR A 476 -11.22 -19.69 -0.73
N ARG A 477 -12.30 -19.69 -1.51
CA ARG A 477 -13.54 -18.97 -1.16
C ARG A 477 -14.07 -19.37 0.22
N ASP A 478 -14.08 -20.68 0.49
CA ASP A 478 -14.56 -21.23 1.77
C ASP A 478 -13.70 -20.78 2.94
N SER A 479 -12.37 -20.72 2.77
CA SER A 479 -11.47 -20.20 3.82
C SER A 479 -11.72 -18.73 4.11
N ARG A 480 -12.07 -17.93 3.10
CA ARG A 480 -12.41 -16.51 3.28
C ARG A 480 -13.75 -16.34 4.01
N LEU A 481 -14.75 -17.16 3.65
CA LEU A 481 -16.05 -17.12 4.30
C LEU A 481 -15.95 -17.54 5.77
N ARG A 482 -15.22 -18.63 6.08
CA ARG A 482 -14.92 -19.05 7.45
C ARG A 482 -14.24 -17.93 8.27
N LEU A 483 -13.35 -17.16 7.67
CA LEU A 483 -12.74 -16.00 8.34
C LEU A 483 -13.77 -14.93 8.67
N CYS A 484 -14.75 -14.70 7.79
CA CYS A 484 -15.87 -13.77 8.07
C CYS A 484 -16.73 -14.26 9.23
N GLU A 485 -17.03 -15.55 9.29
CA GLU A 485 -17.77 -16.18 10.38
C GLU A 485 -17.00 -16.09 11.73
N GLN A 486 -15.68 -16.31 11.70
CA GLN A 486 -14.83 -16.13 12.87
C GLN A 486 -14.81 -14.67 13.36
N ASN A 487 -14.75 -13.71 12.44
CA ASN A 487 -14.81 -12.29 12.77
C ASN A 487 -16.19 -11.92 13.37
N GLN A 488 -17.27 -12.49 12.85
CA GLN A 488 -18.62 -12.32 13.41
C GLN A 488 -18.69 -12.89 14.85
N LYS A 489 -18.19 -14.09 15.11
CA LYS A 489 -18.13 -14.67 16.45
C LYS A 489 -17.34 -13.79 17.42
N SER A 490 -16.20 -13.27 16.97
CA SER A 490 -15.39 -12.32 17.76
C SER A 490 -16.17 -11.04 18.06
N TRP A 491 -16.93 -10.51 17.11
CA TRP A 491 -17.79 -9.35 17.28
C TRP A 491 -18.89 -9.61 18.33
N LEU A 492 -19.58 -10.74 18.23
CA LEU A 492 -20.63 -11.12 19.17
C LEU A 492 -20.10 -11.31 20.59
N SER A 493 -18.92 -11.91 20.74
CA SER A 493 -18.24 -12.04 22.05
C SER A 493 -17.87 -10.68 22.64
N LEU A 494 -17.33 -9.76 21.83
CA LEU A 494 -16.97 -8.41 22.26
C LEU A 494 -18.18 -7.57 22.69
N ASN A 495 -19.36 -7.86 22.15
CA ASN A 495 -20.63 -7.20 22.52
C ASN A 495 -21.41 -7.95 23.61
N GLY A 496 -20.82 -8.98 24.26
CA GLY A 496 -21.40 -9.69 25.38
C GLY A 496 -22.56 -10.64 25.03
N ILE A 497 -22.74 -10.97 23.75
CA ILE A 497 -23.82 -11.87 23.28
C ILE A 497 -23.39 -13.34 23.31
N LEU A 498 -22.09 -13.62 23.13
CA LEU A 498 -21.50 -14.95 23.29
C LEU A 498 -20.62 -15.00 24.53
N SER A 499 -20.81 -16.03 25.38
CA SER A 499 -19.92 -16.27 26.53
C SER A 499 -18.52 -16.63 26.05
N SER A 500 -17.48 -16.15 26.76
CA SER A 500 -16.07 -16.37 26.46
C SER A 500 -15.60 -17.83 26.60
N ASP A 501 -16.43 -18.72 27.14
CA ASP A 501 -16.11 -20.13 27.47
C ASP A 501 -16.52 -21.15 26.39
N SER A 502 -17.06 -20.74 25.26
CA SER A 502 -17.28 -21.67 24.15
C SER A 502 -15.94 -22.02 23.52
N THR A 503 -15.29 -23.05 24.03
CA THR A 503 -14.14 -23.74 23.43
C THR A 503 -14.44 -24.03 21.96
N ILE A 504 -13.45 -23.78 21.12
CA ILE A 504 -13.50 -24.04 19.66
C ILE A 504 -13.58 -25.56 19.48
N ASP A 505 -14.76 -26.12 19.54
CA ASP A 505 -15.00 -27.52 19.12
C ASP A 505 -15.13 -27.57 17.62
N THR A 506 -14.28 -28.39 17.01
CA THR A 506 -14.12 -28.53 15.54
C THR A 506 -15.26 -29.30 14.86
N ASN A 507 -16.37 -29.56 15.52
CA ASN A 507 -17.54 -30.26 14.95
C ASN A 507 -18.63 -29.27 14.50
N PHE A 508 -18.59 -28.93 13.25
CA PHE A 508 -19.23 -27.84 12.52
C PHE A 508 -20.70 -28.06 12.13
N SER A 509 -21.47 -28.89 12.80
CA SER A 509 -22.80 -29.20 12.27
C SER A 509 -24.03 -28.81 13.12
N GLN A 510 -23.88 -28.29 14.32
CA GLN A 510 -25.06 -27.89 15.13
C GLN A 510 -24.79 -26.81 16.16
N VAL A 511 -24.42 -25.59 15.74
CA VAL A 511 -24.65 -24.41 16.60
C VAL A 511 -25.84 -23.66 16.01
N GLN A 512 -26.86 -23.43 16.84
CA GLN A 512 -28.07 -22.71 16.45
C GLN A 512 -27.72 -21.36 15.82
N GLU A 513 -27.71 -21.33 14.49
CA GLU A 513 -27.38 -20.16 13.65
C GLU A 513 -28.42 -19.00 13.76
N ASN A 514 -29.43 -19.14 14.58
CA ASN A 514 -30.58 -18.25 14.65
C ASN A 514 -30.97 -17.87 16.08
N SER A 515 -30.03 -17.37 16.92
CA SER A 515 -30.51 -16.56 18.01
C SER A 515 -31.00 -15.22 17.45
N PRO A 516 -32.24 -14.77 17.74
CA PRO A 516 -32.76 -13.50 17.25
C PRO A 516 -31.87 -12.30 17.61
N GLU A 517 -31.12 -12.40 18.70
CA GLU A 517 -30.20 -11.38 19.20
C GLU A 517 -28.91 -11.26 18.37
N ALA A 518 -28.31 -12.39 17.95
CA ALA A 518 -27.10 -12.39 17.12
C ALA A 518 -27.35 -11.82 15.73
N SER A 519 -28.48 -12.17 15.11
CA SER A 519 -28.87 -11.64 13.79
C SER A 519 -29.32 -10.18 13.84
N SER A 520 -29.63 -9.65 15.03
CA SER A 520 -30.03 -8.24 15.19
C SER A 520 -28.86 -7.26 15.07
N ILE A 521 -27.60 -7.69 15.33
CA ILE A 521 -26.42 -6.81 15.36
C ILE A 521 -25.30 -7.21 14.39
N SER A 522 -25.38 -8.35 13.72
CA SER A 522 -24.36 -8.76 12.76
C SER A 522 -24.86 -9.74 11.71
N THR A 523 -24.28 -9.67 10.51
CA THR A 523 -24.63 -10.55 9.37
C THR A 523 -23.39 -10.87 8.53
N VAL A 524 -23.32 -12.11 8.03
CA VAL A 524 -22.27 -12.54 7.08
C VAL A 524 -22.88 -12.67 5.67
N PHE A 525 -22.16 -12.18 4.67
CA PHE A 525 -22.56 -12.25 3.26
C PHE A 525 -21.49 -12.97 2.43
N PRO A 526 -21.89 -13.64 1.33
CA PRO A 526 -20.97 -14.38 0.47
C PRO A 526 -20.15 -13.47 -0.47
N SER A 527 -20.53 -12.20 -0.61
CA SER A 527 -19.87 -11.24 -1.49
C SER A 527 -20.09 -9.79 -1.05
N ILE A 528 -19.26 -8.88 -1.62
CA ILE A 528 -19.40 -7.44 -1.42
C ILE A 528 -20.73 -6.92 -2.00
N SER A 529 -21.10 -7.38 -3.19
CA SER A 529 -22.33 -6.92 -3.86
C SER A 529 -23.58 -7.26 -3.06
N SER A 530 -23.68 -8.50 -2.54
CA SER A 530 -24.83 -8.89 -1.71
C SER A 530 -24.88 -8.11 -0.40
N ALA A 531 -23.73 -7.85 0.24
CA ALA A 531 -23.65 -7.05 1.45
C ALA A 531 -24.11 -5.60 1.23
N ILE A 532 -23.60 -4.94 0.18
CA ILE A 532 -23.95 -3.53 -0.09
C ILE A 532 -25.40 -3.39 -0.56
N LYS A 533 -25.92 -4.28 -1.41
CA LYS A 533 -27.33 -4.28 -1.82
C LYS A 533 -28.26 -4.45 -0.61
N TRP A 534 -27.90 -5.33 0.33
CA TRP A 534 -28.64 -5.54 1.56
C TRP A 534 -28.65 -4.29 2.45
N ILE A 535 -27.52 -3.60 2.62
CA ILE A 535 -27.45 -2.34 3.37
C ILE A 535 -28.27 -1.24 2.66
N ALA A 536 -28.12 -1.12 1.35
CA ALA A 536 -28.72 -0.03 0.57
C ALA A 536 -30.25 -0.15 0.46
N GLN A 537 -30.82 -1.35 0.36
CA GLN A 537 -32.26 -1.61 0.27
C GLN A 537 -32.99 -0.80 -0.81
N GLY A 538 -32.34 -0.60 -1.96
CA GLY A 538 -32.89 0.19 -3.04
C GLY A 538 -32.97 1.70 -2.77
N ARG A 539 -32.33 2.22 -1.71
CA ARG A 539 -32.21 3.66 -1.44
C ARG A 539 -31.38 4.39 -2.50
N ASP A 540 -30.52 3.67 -3.19
CA ASP A 540 -29.74 4.13 -4.33
C ASP A 540 -30.03 3.21 -5.53
N ALA A 541 -30.53 3.78 -6.62
CA ALA A 541 -30.91 3.02 -7.81
C ALA A 541 -29.71 2.33 -8.49
N ASP A 542 -28.51 2.95 -8.40
CA ASP A 542 -27.30 2.42 -9.01
C ASP A 542 -26.77 1.19 -8.24
N ILE A 543 -27.06 1.09 -6.94
CA ILE A 543 -26.70 -0.05 -6.09
C ILE A 543 -27.67 -1.23 -6.31
N GLY A 544 -28.94 -0.93 -6.58
CA GLY A 544 -29.98 -1.93 -6.77
C GLY A 544 -30.63 -2.42 -5.48
N LYS A 545 -31.45 -3.47 -5.61
CA LYS A 545 -32.20 -4.08 -4.51
C LYS A 545 -31.48 -5.32 -3.95
N PRO A 546 -31.74 -5.69 -2.67
CA PRO A 546 -31.25 -6.93 -2.10
C PRO A 546 -31.84 -8.16 -2.84
N GLU A 547 -31.16 -9.28 -2.75
CA GLU A 547 -31.61 -10.57 -3.30
C GLU A 547 -32.81 -11.09 -2.50
N ALA A 548 -33.70 -11.85 -3.15
CA ALA A 548 -34.94 -12.34 -2.53
C ALA A 548 -34.72 -13.17 -1.25
N ASN A 549 -33.58 -13.89 -1.19
CA ASN A 549 -33.21 -14.74 -0.06
C ASN A 549 -32.25 -14.04 0.94
N SER A 550 -32.17 -12.72 0.90
CA SER A 550 -31.32 -11.96 1.83
C SER A 550 -31.83 -12.10 3.27
N PRO A 551 -30.92 -12.07 4.26
CA PRO A 551 -31.31 -12.07 5.68
C PRO A 551 -32.28 -10.96 6.03
N CYS A 552 -33.10 -11.17 7.09
CA CYS A 552 -34.00 -10.15 7.61
C CYS A 552 -33.25 -8.87 7.98
N HIS A 553 -33.90 -7.73 7.76
CA HIS A 553 -33.29 -6.43 8.03
C HIS A 553 -33.61 -5.98 9.45
N PRO A 554 -32.64 -5.42 10.19
CA PRO A 554 -32.93 -4.79 11.47
C PRO A 554 -33.85 -3.57 11.28
N ARG A 555 -34.73 -3.33 12.27
CA ARG A 555 -35.67 -2.18 12.23
C ARG A 555 -34.93 -0.84 12.09
N THR A 556 -33.80 -0.70 12.76
CA THR A 556 -32.93 0.49 12.66
C THR A 556 -32.54 0.80 11.21
N LEU A 557 -32.33 -0.22 10.38
CA LEU A 557 -32.03 -0.05 8.97
C LEU A 557 -33.28 0.35 8.16
N LEU A 558 -34.44 -0.28 8.46
CA LEU A 558 -35.69 -0.04 7.73
C LEU A 558 -36.21 1.39 7.97
N ASP A 559 -36.20 1.83 9.22
CA ASP A 559 -36.81 3.08 9.66
C ASP A 559 -35.94 4.31 9.35
N SER A 560 -34.68 4.10 8.95
CA SER A 560 -33.73 5.20 8.74
C SER A 560 -33.92 5.91 7.42
N SER A 561 -33.92 7.23 7.47
CA SER A 561 -33.93 8.11 6.29
C SER A 561 -32.56 8.18 5.61
N HIS A 562 -31.49 8.05 6.37
CA HIS A 562 -30.09 8.06 5.91
C HIS A 562 -29.26 7.04 6.68
N ILE A 563 -28.26 6.46 6.05
CA ILE A 563 -27.39 5.42 6.62
C ILE A 563 -25.92 5.83 6.49
N GLN A 564 -25.16 5.57 7.52
CA GLN A 564 -23.70 5.73 7.52
C GLN A 564 -23.03 4.35 7.49
N VAL A 565 -22.15 4.12 6.53
CA VAL A 565 -21.46 2.85 6.32
C VAL A 565 -19.96 3.05 6.43
N VAL A 566 -19.32 2.39 7.39
CA VAL A 566 -17.87 2.35 7.51
C VAL A 566 -17.36 1.10 6.82
N VAL A 567 -16.47 1.27 5.84
CA VAL A 567 -15.80 0.17 5.12
C VAL A 567 -14.35 0.12 5.54
N THR A 568 -13.93 -0.98 6.17
CA THR A 568 -12.56 -1.10 6.69
C THR A 568 -12.13 -2.56 6.85
N GLY A 569 -10.87 -2.81 7.23
CA GLY A 569 -10.32 -4.13 7.51
C GLY A 569 -9.32 -4.63 6.45
N SER A 570 -9.36 -4.14 5.21
CA SER A 570 -8.44 -4.54 4.15
C SER A 570 -8.53 -3.62 2.95
N LEU A 571 -7.40 -3.30 2.32
CA LEU A 571 -7.40 -2.57 1.03
C LEU A 571 -8.08 -3.35 -0.09
N HIS A 572 -8.01 -4.68 -0.08
CA HIS A 572 -8.72 -5.50 -1.07
C HIS A 572 -10.24 -5.42 -0.92
N LEU A 573 -10.75 -5.38 0.33
CA LEU A 573 -12.17 -5.16 0.58
C LEU A 573 -12.58 -3.75 0.11
N VAL A 574 -11.81 -2.74 0.49
CA VAL A 574 -12.01 -1.35 0.07
C VAL A 574 -12.03 -1.22 -1.45
N GLY A 575 -11.06 -1.84 -2.15
CA GLY A 575 -11.03 -1.86 -3.61
C GLY A 575 -12.27 -2.49 -4.23
N GLY A 576 -12.72 -3.63 -3.70
CA GLY A 576 -13.94 -4.28 -4.15
C GLY A 576 -15.20 -3.42 -3.96
N VAL A 577 -15.30 -2.73 -2.82
CA VAL A 577 -16.41 -1.77 -2.56
C VAL A 577 -16.35 -0.58 -3.51
N LEU A 578 -15.17 0.01 -3.73
CA LEU A 578 -14.99 1.12 -4.67
C LEU A 578 -15.38 0.70 -6.09
N ARG A 579 -14.98 -0.50 -6.53
CA ARG A 579 -15.36 -1.05 -7.83
C ARG A 579 -16.88 -1.24 -7.95
N PHE A 580 -17.54 -1.72 -6.90
CA PHE A 580 -18.98 -1.89 -6.87
C PHE A 580 -19.74 -0.56 -6.92
N LEU A 581 -19.24 0.46 -6.22
CA LEU A 581 -19.85 1.79 -6.20
C LEU A 581 -19.63 2.58 -7.51
N GLY A 582 -18.86 2.06 -8.45
CA GLY A 582 -18.81 2.50 -9.84
C GLY A 582 -17.79 3.54 -10.25
N PRO A 583 -16.73 3.87 -9.48
CA PRO A 583 -15.69 4.71 -10.05
C PRO A 583 -14.91 3.93 -11.12
N ASN A 584 -14.93 4.46 -12.34
CA ASN A 584 -13.99 4.04 -13.36
C ASN A 584 -12.58 4.38 -12.88
N ILE A 585 -11.60 3.52 -13.12
CA ILE A 585 -10.21 3.79 -12.75
C ILE A 585 -9.70 5.10 -13.36
N CYS A 586 -10.20 5.44 -14.55
CA CYS A 586 -9.89 6.72 -15.21
C CYS A 586 -10.39 7.94 -14.42
N ASP A 587 -11.50 7.80 -13.68
CA ASP A 587 -12.05 8.87 -12.85
C ASP A 587 -11.31 8.98 -11.51
N ILE A 588 -10.73 7.86 -11.05
CA ILE A 588 -9.91 7.83 -9.84
C ILE A 588 -8.56 8.57 -10.05
N TYR A 589 -8.02 8.57 -11.27
CA TYR A 589 -6.70 9.15 -11.58
C TYR A 589 -6.76 10.36 -12.53
N LYS A 590 -7.92 10.99 -12.68
CA LYS A 590 -8.07 12.30 -13.32
C LYS A 590 -7.55 13.41 -12.43
#